data_d89bea57fdfa5f2618b55635e602b2a3
#
_entry.id   d89bea57fdfa5f2618b55635e602b2a3
#
_cell.length_a   1.000
_cell.length_b   1.000
_cell.length_c   1.000
_cell.angle_alpha   90.00
_cell.angle_beta   90.00
_cell.angle_gamma   90.00
#
_symmetry.space_group_name_H-M   'P 1'
#
loop_
_entity.id
_entity.type
_entity.pdbx_description
1 polymer ?
#
loop_
_entity_poly.entity_id
_entity_poly.type
_entity_poly.pdbx_seq_one_letter_code
_entity_poly.pdbx_strand_id
1 'polypeptide(L)'
;MQPSRITVARLLMAVCLGITSASVSSNAAAPSKPSPGCVAVAIPANPTTGTAAAWRDCADAPEMVRLRGGSFRMGDIDSTGSSAERPAREVSVTGFAISRYEVTFDEWDACVAAGGCKTRPDDLGFGRGRHPVIKVSWQDAQEYVRWLSARTGKRYRLPTEAEWEYAARAGNEGRFGWGNESEWVCDKANVLDVSGRAKHPKWNWSVICDDGHADTAPVGSYKPNAWGLYDMSGNVWEWTEDCWHPDYTGAPATSAAWLEADEGECTRRVNRGGGWGNHPRTIRTSTRDADSVDSVGDALGFRVVRSP
;
A
#
# COMPACT_ATOMS: atom_id res chain seq x y z
N MET A 1 -23.13 78.29 -33.58
CA MET A 1 -23.94 77.64 -32.59
C MET A 1 -23.11 76.49 -31.98
N GLN A 2 -22.59 76.73 -30.79
CA GLN A 2 -21.77 75.75 -30.08
C GLN A 2 -22.63 74.99 -29.05
N PRO A 3 -22.52 73.69 -28.91
CA PRO A 3 -23.15 73.00 -27.79
C PRO A 3 -22.20 72.88 -26.60
N SER A 4 -22.76 73.07 -25.43
CA SER A 4 -22.19 73.07 -24.10
C SER A 4 -21.49 71.77 -23.72
N ARG A 5 -20.37 71.84 -23.03
CA ARG A 5 -19.70 70.73 -22.36
C ARG A 5 -20.30 70.54 -20.98
N ILE A 6 -20.82 69.31 -20.73
CA ILE A 6 -21.19 68.85 -19.39
C ILE A 6 -20.01 68.11 -18.80
N THR A 7 -19.50 68.61 -17.68
CA THR A 7 -18.40 68.02 -16.90
C THR A 7 -19.04 67.00 -15.91
N VAL A 8 -18.75 65.71 -16.07
CA VAL A 8 -19.13 64.70 -15.11
C VAL A 8 -17.96 64.39 -14.17
N ALA A 9 -18.10 64.78 -12.91
CA ALA A 9 -17.18 64.47 -11.86
C ALA A 9 -17.31 62.95 -11.50
N ARG A 10 -16.22 62.19 -11.67
CA ARG A 10 -16.11 60.81 -11.19
C ARG A 10 -15.66 60.81 -9.74
N LEU A 11 -16.56 60.33 -8.86
CA LEU A 11 -16.26 60.02 -7.46
C LEU A 11 -15.64 58.64 -7.41
N LEU A 12 -14.34 58.55 -7.10
CA LEU A 12 -13.62 57.28 -6.86
C LEU A 12 -13.89 56.85 -5.41
N MET A 13 -14.73 55.84 -5.23
CA MET A 13 -14.88 55.11 -3.97
C MET A 13 -13.80 54.01 -3.92
N ALA A 14 -12.79 54.16 -3.07
CA ALA A 14 -11.80 53.13 -2.77
C ALA A 14 -12.43 52.09 -1.81
N VAL A 15 -12.74 50.88 -2.32
CA VAL A 15 -13.16 49.74 -1.50
C VAL A 15 -11.89 49.01 -1.08
N CYS A 16 -11.47 49.18 0.18
CA CYS A 16 -10.47 48.33 0.79
C CYS A 16 -11.04 46.92 1.07
N LEU A 17 -10.76 45.95 0.21
CA LEU A 17 -11.00 44.54 0.53
C LEU A 17 -9.87 44.08 1.48
N GLY A 18 -10.20 43.93 2.74
CA GLY A 18 -9.35 43.23 3.70
C GLY A 18 -9.33 41.73 3.39
N ILE A 19 -8.21 41.26 2.85
CA ILE A 19 -7.96 39.80 2.69
C ILE A 19 -7.53 39.28 4.05
N THR A 20 -8.45 38.65 4.78
CA THR A 20 -8.11 37.88 5.98
C THR A 20 -7.56 36.52 5.53
N SER A 21 -6.25 36.36 5.62
CA SER A 21 -5.59 35.07 5.44
C SER A 21 -6.00 34.14 6.59
N ALA A 22 -6.90 33.21 6.32
CA ALA A 22 -7.18 32.15 7.24
C ALA A 22 -6.04 31.13 7.18
N SER A 23 -5.19 31.14 8.22
CA SER A 23 -4.17 30.12 8.43
C SER A 23 -4.87 28.80 8.76
N VAL A 24 -4.89 27.85 7.82
CA VAL A 24 -5.29 26.47 8.09
C VAL A 24 -4.19 25.83 8.92
N SER A 25 -4.36 25.87 10.25
CA SER A 25 -3.51 25.07 11.15
C SER A 25 -3.84 23.58 10.95
N SER A 26 -2.93 22.85 10.34
CA SER A 26 -2.96 21.39 10.36
C SER A 26 -2.71 20.90 11.78
N ASN A 27 -3.76 20.69 12.55
CA ASN A 27 -3.70 20.00 13.83
C ASN A 27 -3.36 18.52 13.57
N ALA A 28 -2.07 18.20 13.45
CA ALA A 28 -1.61 16.84 13.65
C ALA A 28 -1.85 16.51 15.12
N ALA A 29 -2.83 15.67 15.42
CA ALA A 29 -3.10 15.21 16.76
C ALA A 29 -1.82 14.56 17.33
N ALA A 30 -1.43 14.98 18.54
CA ALA A 30 -0.32 14.38 19.26
C ALA A 30 -0.60 12.87 19.46
N PRO A 31 0.42 12.00 19.44
CA PRO A 31 0.24 10.57 19.61
C PRO A 31 -0.43 10.30 20.97
N SER A 32 -1.53 9.56 20.93
CA SER A 32 -2.26 9.14 22.13
C SER A 32 -1.39 8.19 22.95
N LYS A 33 -1.62 8.13 24.29
CA LYS A 33 -0.94 7.13 25.11
C LYS A 33 -1.39 5.73 24.69
N PRO A 34 -0.47 4.73 24.68
CA PRO A 34 -0.82 3.35 24.36
C PRO A 34 -1.95 2.83 25.26
N SER A 35 -2.81 1.98 24.73
CA SER A 35 -3.84 1.31 25.51
C SER A 35 -3.22 0.41 26.58
N PRO A 36 -3.86 0.22 27.75
CA PRO A 36 -3.40 -0.73 28.75
C PRO A 36 -3.16 -2.12 28.14
N GLY A 37 -2.00 -2.74 28.44
CA GLY A 37 -1.62 -4.05 27.93
C GLY A 37 -0.92 -4.04 26.56
N CYS A 38 -0.70 -2.88 25.94
CA CYS A 38 0.12 -2.76 24.72
C CYS A 38 1.60 -2.65 25.11
N VAL A 39 2.33 -3.75 25.01
CA VAL A 39 3.76 -3.84 25.27
C VAL A 39 4.46 -4.28 23.99
N ALA A 40 5.50 -3.53 23.62
CA ALA A 40 6.29 -3.86 22.43
C ALA A 40 7.08 -5.17 22.64
N VAL A 41 7.08 -6.01 21.59
CA VAL A 41 7.76 -7.30 21.57
C VAL A 41 8.82 -7.27 20.47
N ALA A 42 10.09 -7.47 20.86
CA ALA A 42 11.18 -7.60 19.90
C ALA A 42 11.21 -9.03 19.31
N ILE A 43 11.41 -9.12 18.01
CA ILE A 43 11.57 -10.38 17.26
C ILE A 43 12.99 -10.36 16.68
N PRO A 44 13.93 -11.16 17.26
CA PRO A 44 15.30 -11.15 16.79
C PRO A 44 15.42 -11.69 15.35
N ALA A 45 16.46 -11.26 14.66
CA ALA A 45 16.82 -11.87 13.37
C ALA A 45 17.11 -13.37 13.55
N ASN A 46 16.68 -14.17 12.59
CA ASN A 46 17.01 -15.57 12.54
C ASN A 46 17.96 -15.82 11.35
N PRO A 47 19.26 -15.99 11.58
CA PRO A 47 20.22 -16.17 10.50
C PRO A 47 20.02 -17.50 9.74
N THR A 48 19.43 -18.51 10.37
CA THR A 48 19.19 -19.81 9.74
C THR A 48 18.10 -19.72 8.66
N THR A 49 17.06 -18.92 8.90
CA THR A 49 15.96 -18.72 7.95
C THR A 49 16.13 -17.45 7.09
N GLY A 50 17.19 -16.66 7.34
CA GLY A 50 17.38 -15.36 6.69
C GLY A 50 16.37 -14.28 7.13
N THR A 51 15.62 -14.53 8.21
CA THR A 51 14.57 -13.60 8.66
C THR A 51 15.20 -12.37 9.33
N ALA A 52 14.89 -11.18 8.83
CA ALA A 52 15.34 -9.91 9.41
C ALA A 52 14.78 -9.69 10.83
N ALA A 53 15.45 -8.86 11.64
CA ALA A 53 14.90 -8.42 12.91
C ALA A 53 13.61 -7.62 12.71
N ALA A 54 12.65 -7.82 13.60
CA ALA A 54 11.36 -7.12 13.57
C ALA A 54 10.89 -6.85 15.00
N TRP A 55 9.75 -6.20 15.13
CA TRP A 55 9.05 -6.04 16.41
C TRP A 55 7.55 -5.93 16.18
N ARG A 56 6.78 -6.11 17.25
CA ARG A 56 5.36 -5.74 17.32
C ARG A 56 5.23 -4.62 18.34
N ASP A 57 4.45 -3.59 18.07
CA ASP A 57 4.20 -2.54 19.06
C ASP A 57 3.23 -3.02 20.15
N CYS A 58 2.40 -4.02 19.87
CA CYS A 58 1.56 -4.79 20.80
C CYS A 58 1.52 -6.25 20.32
N ALA A 59 1.09 -7.16 21.16
CA ALA A 59 0.99 -8.59 20.82
C ALA A 59 0.06 -8.86 19.63
N ASP A 60 -0.99 -8.07 19.49
CA ASP A 60 -2.01 -8.11 18.43
C ASP A 60 -1.72 -7.15 17.25
N ALA A 61 -0.55 -6.50 17.23
CA ALA A 61 -0.11 -5.63 16.14
C ALA A 61 0.72 -6.40 15.11
N PRO A 62 0.77 -5.94 13.84
CA PRO A 62 1.64 -6.52 12.82
C PRO A 62 3.12 -6.50 13.19
N GLU A 63 3.86 -7.47 12.66
CA GLU A 63 5.33 -7.47 12.73
C GLU A 63 5.91 -6.40 11.83
N MET A 64 6.70 -5.49 12.41
CA MET A 64 7.27 -4.35 11.69
C MET A 64 8.76 -4.57 11.41
N VAL A 65 9.18 -4.24 10.20
CA VAL A 65 10.58 -4.21 9.76
C VAL A 65 10.96 -2.75 9.50
N ARG A 66 12.12 -2.32 10.02
CA ARG A 66 12.64 -0.98 9.77
C ARG A 66 13.44 -0.95 8.47
N LEU A 67 13.05 -0.09 7.57
CA LEU A 67 13.77 0.20 6.34
C LEU A 67 14.53 1.51 6.47
N ARG A 68 15.77 1.51 5.99
CA ARG A 68 16.55 2.75 5.86
C ARG A 68 16.06 3.51 4.65
N GLY A 69 16.08 4.84 4.73
CA GLY A 69 15.83 5.68 3.56
C GLY A 69 16.94 5.52 2.51
N GLY A 70 16.64 5.96 1.31
CA GLY A 70 17.53 5.92 0.16
C GLY A 70 16.85 6.46 -1.09
N SER A 71 17.47 6.25 -2.23
CA SER A 71 16.86 6.55 -3.53
C SER A 71 16.75 5.27 -4.34
N PHE A 72 15.75 5.20 -5.21
CA PHE A 72 15.55 4.07 -6.11
C PHE A 72 14.87 4.51 -7.40
N ARG A 73 14.97 3.70 -8.41
CA ARG A 73 14.30 3.89 -9.68
C ARG A 73 12.93 3.21 -9.65
N MET A 74 11.86 4.03 -9.58
CA MET A 74 10.46 3.60 -9.54
C MET A 74 9.90 3.45 -10.95
N GLY A 75 9.02 2.46 -11.14
CA GLY A 75 8.28 2.24 -12.38
C GLY A 75 8.89 1.18 -13.28
N ASP A 76 8.44 1.15 -14.55
CA ASP A 76 8.84 0.18 -15.56
C ASP A 76 10.24 0.48 -16.11
N ILE A 77 11.26 -0.16 -15.53
CA ILE A 77 12.67 0.09 -15.85
C ILE A 77 13.08 -0.58 -17.15
N ASP A 78 12.53 -1.76 -17.45
CA ASP A 78 12.91 -2.60 -18.60
C ASP A 78 11.96 -2.48 -19.80
N SER A 79 11.00 -1.57 -19.73
CA SER A 79 10.01 -1.29 -20.78
C SER A 79 9.11 -2.47 -21.14
N THR A 80 8.88 -3.40 -20.20
CA THR A 80 8.00 -4.57 -20.37
C THR A 80 6.62 -4.41 -19.77
N GLY A 81 6.42 -3.34 -19.00
CA GLY A 81 5.17 -3.00 -18.32
C GLY A 81 4.22 -2.15 -19.16
N SER A 82 3.14 -1.72 -18.52
CA SER A 82 2.12 -0.85 -19.10
C SER A 82 2.54 0.62 -19.14
N SER A 83 1.78 1.45 -19.86
CA SER A 83 1.97 2.91 -19.84
C SER A 83 1.79 3.50 -18.45
N ALA A 84 0.91 2.91 -17.63
CA ALA A 84 0.64 3.38 -16.26
C ALA A 84 1.87 3.29 -15.35
N GLU A 85 2.85 2.46 -15.68
CA GLU A 85 4.09 2.28 -14.92
C GLU A 85 5.21 3.24 -15.36
N ARG A 86 4.93 4.21 -16.23
CA ARG A 86 5.90 5.10 -16.89
C ARG A 86 5.59 6.58 -16.66
N PRO A 87 6.58 7.47 -16.83
CA PRO A 87 8.00 7.17 -17.04
C PRO A 87 8.65 6.58 -15.77
N ALA A 88 9.65 5.70 -15.95
CA ALA A 88 10.49 5.29 -14.83
C ALA A 88 11.29 6.51 -14.31
N ARG A 89 11.39 6.68 -13.00
CA ARG A 89 11.91 7.91 -12.39
C ARG A 89 12.64 7.64 -11.06
N GLU A 90 13.57 8.50 -10.70
CA GLU A 90 14.21 8.49 -9.39
C GLU A 90 13.27 9.00 -8.31
N VAL A 91 13.21 8.27 -7.19
CA VAL A 91 12.44 8.64 -6.01
C VAL A 91 13.29 8.58 -4.77
N SER A 92 13.27 9.64 -3.98
CA SER A 92 13.92 9.72 -2.68
C SER A 92 12.96 9.26 -1.59
N VAL A 93 13.36 8.28 -0.79
CA VAL A 93 12.54 7.67 0.25
C VAL A 93 13.13 7.98 1.62
N THR A 94 12.32 8.55 2.51
CA THR A 94 12.68 8.70 3.93
C THR A 94 12.55 7.35 4.62
N GLY A 95 13.45 7.05 5.59
CA GLY A 95 13.36 5.79 6.34
C GLY A 95 12.03 5.65 7.09
N PHE A 96 11.47 4.45 7.08
CA PHE A 96 10.17 4.12 7.68
C PHE A 96 10.16 2.70 8.23
N ALA A 97 9.07 2.27 8.84
CA ALA A 97 8.86 0.87 9.15
C ALA A 97 7.61 0.37 8.41
N ILE A 98 7.67 -0.85 7.88
CA ILE A 98 6.59 -1.49 7.15
C ILE A 98 6.28 -2.85 7.78
N SER A 99 5.03 -3.31 7.74
CA SER A 99 4.71 -4.65 8.20
C SER A 99 5.40 -5.70 7.33
N ARG A 100 5.93 -6.72 8.01
CA ARG A 100 6.65 -7.84 7.37
C ARG A 100 5.77 -8.58 6.38
N TYR A 101 4.49 -8.67 6.71
CA TYR A 101 3.45 -9.39 6.00
C TYR A 101 2.29 -8.45 5.65
N GLU A 102 1.38 -8.90 4.82
CA GLU A 102 0.03 -8.37 4.71
C GLU A 102 -0.68 -8.46 6.08
N VAL A 103 -1.63 -7.58 6.36
CA VAL A 103 -2.46 -7.68 7.56
C VAL A 103 -3.28 -8.96 7.49
N THR A 104 -3.22 -9.76 8.55
CA THR A 104 -3.87 -11.07 8.63
C THR A 104 -5.29 -10.98 9.17
N PHE A 105 -6.08 -12.05 8.97
CA PHE A 105 -7.38 -12.17 9.62
C PHE A 105 -7.29 -12.14 11.15
N ASP A 106 -6.25 -12.73 11.78
CA ASP A 106 -6.05 -12.65 13.24
C ASP A 106 -5.90 -11.20 13.71
N GLU A 107 -5.11 -10.40 12.99
CA GLU A 107 -4.88 -8.98 13.30
C GLU A 107 -6.12 -8.13 13.01
N TRP A 108 -6.87 -8.45 11.96
CA TRP A 108 -8.15 -7.82 11.66
C TRP A 108 -9.22 -8.14 12.70
N ASP A 109 -9.35 -9.42 13.08
CA ASP A 109 -10.32 -9.87 14.08
C ASP A 109 -10.07 -9.24 15.46
N ALA A 110 -8.80 -8.99 15.81
CA ALA A 110 -8.44 -8.21 17.00
C ALA A 110 -8.98 -6.77 16.93
N CYS A 111 -8.90 -6.12 15.75
CA CYS A 111 -9.50 -4.80 15.54
C CYS A 111 -11.03 -4.83 15.70
N VAL A 112 -11.69 -5.83 15.11
CA VAL A 112 -13.16 -6.00 15.21
C VAL A 112 -13.58 -6.27 16.66
N ALA A 113 -12.85 -7.15 17.36
CA ALA A 113 -13.14 -7.47 18.76
C ALA A 113 -12.98 -6.26 19.70
N ALA A 114 -12.03 -5.36 19.37
CA ALA A 114 -11.83 -4.11 20.09
C ALA A 114 -12.80 -2.98 19.67
N GLY A 115 -13.69 -3.22 18.69
CA GLY A 115 -14.64 -2.22 18.19
C GLY A 115 -14.02 -1.15 17.30
N GLY A 116 -12.79 -1.36 16.82
CA GLY A 116 -12.07 -0.44 15.94
C GLY A 116 -12.44 -0.59 14.47
N CYS A 117 -12.72 -1.82 14.05
CA CYS A 117 -13.16 -2.16 12.70
C CYS A 117 -14.62 -2.66 12.74
N LYS A 118 -15.41 -2.23 11.78
CA LYS A 118 -16.86 -2.57 11.74
C LYS A 118 -17.14 -3.76 10.84
N THR A 119 -16.42 -3.84 9.73
CA THR A 119 -16.59 -4.89 8.72
C THR A 119 -16.10 -6.23 9.25
N ARG A 120 -16.89 -7.29 9.02
CA ARG A 120 -16.53 -8.69 9.28
C ARG A 120 -16.42 -9.41 7.94
N PRO A 121 -15.27 -9.34 7.26
CA PRO A 121 -15.14 -9.90 5.92
C PRO A 121 -15.22 -11.41 5.95
N ASP A 122 -15.86 -11.97 4.90
CA ASP A 122 -15.89 -13.41 4.63
C ASP A 122 -14.53 -13.85 4.08
N ASP A 123 -14.01 -14.98 4.54
CA ASP A 123 -12.79 -15.59 4.05
C ASP A 123 -13.02 -16.48 2.81
N LEU A 124 -14.25 -16.61 2.33
CA LEU A 124 -14.66 -17.40 1.17
C LEU A 124 -14.25 -18.89 1.27
N GLY A 125 -13.92 -19.37 2.47
CA GLY A 125 -13.36 -20.69 2.71
C GLY A 125 -11.90 -20.84 2.31
N PHE A 126 -11.19 -19.74 2.05
CA PHE A 126 -9.75 -19.76 1.75
C PHE A 126 -8.92 -19.98 3.01
N GLY A 127 -9.44 -19.55 4.17
CA GLY A 127 -8.84 -19.69 5.48
C GLY A 127 -8.75 -18.36 6.23
N ARG A 128 -8.76 -18.45 7.55
CA ARG A 128 -8.58 -17.32 8.48
C ARG A 128 -7.22 -17.42 9.18
N GLY A 129 -7.11 -16.83 10.35
CA GLY A 129 -5.89 -16.88 11.13
C GLY A 129 -4.77 -16.10 10.45
N ARG A 130 -3.73 -16.79 10.04
CA ARG A 130 -2.57 -16.20 9.35
C ARG A 130 -2.79 -15.91 7.85
N HIS A 131 -3.95 -16.20 7.27
CA HIS A 131 -4.22 -15.74 5.90
C HIS A 131 -4.37 -14.22 5.85
N PRO A 132 -4.00 -13.55 4.74
CA PRO A 132 -4.21 -12.12 4.59
C PRO A 132 -5.69 -11.79 4.66
N VAL A 133 -6.04 -10.71 5.31
CA VAL A 133 -7.43 -10.24 5.29
C VAL A 133 -7.79 -9.82 3.87
N ILE A 134 -8.91 -10.34 3.38
CA ILE A 134 -9.49 -10.04 2.06
C ILE A 134 -10.89 -9.44 2.22
N LYS A 135 -11.52 -9.02 1.13
CA LYS A 135 -12.87 -8.41 1.14
C LYS A 135 -12.94 -7.17 2.04
N VAL A 136 -11.87 -6.41 2.09
CA VAL A 136 -11.77 -5.12 2.79
C VAL A 136 -11.54 -4.00 1.79
N SER A 137 -12.29 -2.92 1.93
CA SER A 137 -12.17 -1.72 1.13
C SER A 137 -10.99 -0.85 1.62
N TRP A 138 -10.63 0.16 0.83
CA TRP A 138 -9.65 1.16 1.27
C TRP A 138 -10.12 1.89 2.55
N GLN A 139 -11.42 2.16 2.65
CA GLN A 139 -12.00 2.81 3.84
C GLN A 139 -11.92 1.90 5.07
N ASP A 140 -12.15 0.60 4.91
CA ASP A 140 -11.96 -0.39 5.98
C ASP A 140 -10.50 -0.44 6.44
N ALA A 141 -9.54 -0.44 5.50
CA ALA A 141 -8.11 -0.37 5.81
C ALA A 141 -7.75 0.91 6.57
N GLN A 142 -8.38 2.06 6.24
CA GLN A 142 -8.23 3.31 7.00
C GLN A 142 -8.83 3.21 8.41
N GLU A 143 -9.92 2.47 8.63
CA GLU A 143 -10.43 2.19 9.98
C GLU A 143 -9.40 1.41 10.80
N TYR A 144 -8.81 0.37 10.21
CA TYR A 144 -7.78 -0.45 10.84
C TYR A 144 -6.56 0.38 11.27
N VAL A 145 -5.98 1.20 10.38
CA VAL A 145 -4.78 1.98 10.73
C VAL A 145 -5.08 3.07 11.78
N ARG A 146 -6.30 3.63 11.80
CA ARG A 146 -6.72 4.54 12.89
C ARG A 146 -6.81 3.81 14.22
N TRP A 147 -7.45 2.63 14.26
CA TRP A 147 -7.52 1.80 15.46
C TRP A 147 -6.12 1.41 15.94
N LEU A 148 -5.27 0.89 15.04
CA LEU A 148 -3.91 0.46 15.38
C LEU A 148 -3.08 1.63 15.91
N SER A 149 -3.24 2.83 15.35
CA SER A 149 -2.59 4.05 15.84
C SER A 149 -3.04 4.41 17.25
N ALA A 150 -4.33 4.39 17.53
CA ALA A 150 -4.88 4.64 18.86
C ALA A 150 -4.45 3.56 19.85
N ARG A 151 -4.45 2.28 19.44
CA ARG A 151 -4.07 1.12 20.25
C ARG A 151 -2.62 1.19 20.73
N THR A 152 -1.70 1.56 19.79
CA THR A 152 -0.26 1.53 20.02
C THR A 152 0.31 2.87 20.50
N GLY A 153 -0.41 3.98 20.31
CA GLY A 153 0.10 5.34 20.48
C GLY A 153 1.16 5.72 19.44
N LYS A 154 1.22 5.01 18.32
CA LYS A 154 2.13 5.25 17.19
C LYS A 154 1.33 5.63 15.95
N ARG A 155 1.95 6.32 14.99
CA ARG A 155 1.27 6.72 13.76
C ARG A 155 1.39 5.63 12.71
N TYR A 156 0.32 4.88 12.51
CA TYR A 156 0.17 3.91 11.43
C TYR A 156 -0.64 4.48 10.28
N ARG A 157 -0.35 4.04 9.07
CA ARG A 157 -1.04 4.38 7.83
C ARG A 157 -0.82 3.30 6.76
N LEU A 158 -1.49 3.40 5.65
CA LEU A 158 -1.12 2.62 4.47
C LEU A 158 0.26 3.08 3.95
N PRO A 159 1.02 2.23 3.24
CA PRO A 159 2.21 2.67 2.52
C PRO A 159 1.82 3.67 1.43
N THR A 160 2.69 4.61 1.11
CA THR A 160 2.59 5.28 -0.18
C THR A 160 2.98 4.30 -1.28
N GLU A 161 2.53 4.56 -2.50
CA GLU A 161 2.88 3.72 -3.65
C GLU A 161 4.41 3.61 -3.83
N ALA A 162 5.12 4.73 -3.64
CA ALA A 162 6.57 4.77 -3.71
C ALA A 162 7.25 3.99 -2.56
N GLU A 163 6.74 4.06 -1.34
CA GLU A 163 7.24 3.25 -0.21
C GLU A 163 7.01 1.77 -0.44
N TRP A 164 5.86 1.41 -0.99
CA TRP A 164 5.52 0.03 -1.31
C TRP A 164 6.49 -0.53 -2.36
N GLU A 165 6.71 0.16 -3.48
CA GLU A 165 7.62 -0.31 -4.53
C GLU A 165 9.08 -0.35 -4.06
N TYR A 166 9.54 0.64 -3.28
CA TYR A 166 10.85 0.63 -2.64
C TYR A 166 11.05 -0.61 -1.77
N ALA A 167 10.06 -0.94 -0.97
CA ALA A 167 10.05 -2.12 -0.11
C ALA A 167 10.03 -3.43 -0.93
N ALA A 168 9.22 -3.50 -1.99
CA ALA A 168 9.12 -4.67 -2.86
C ALA A 168 10.42 -4.94 -3.62
N ARG A 169 11.07 -3.91 -4.14
CA ARG A 169 12.35 -4.01 -4.84
C ARG A 169 13.49 -4.45 -3.91
N ALA A 170 13.50 -4.01 -2.67
CA ALA A 170 14.55 -4.32 -1.69
C ALA A 170 15.98 -4.14 -2.24
N GLY A 171 16.21 -3.07 -3.01
CA GLY A 171 17.49 -2.76 -3.66
C GLY A 171 17.72 -3.46 -5.00
N ASN A 172 16.77 -4.22 -5.52
CA ASN A 172 16.86 -4.89 -6.82
C ASN A 172 16.15 -4.07 -7.92
N GLU A 173 16.77 -3.93 -9.09
CA GLU A 173 16.18 -3.27 -10.26
C GLU A 173 15.46 -4.24 -11.20
N GLY A 174 15.43 -5.53 -10.89
CA GLY A 174 14.74 -6.55 -11.68
C GLY A 174 13.20 -6.40 -11.65
N ARG A 175 12.56 -7.23 -12.46
CA ARG A 175 11.08 -7.29 -12.54
C ARG A 175 10.42 -7.67 -11.22
N PHE A 176 11.10 -8.53 -10.46
CA PHE A 176 10.64 -9.02 -9.16
C PHE A 176 11.67 -8.65 -8.08
N GLY A 177 11.28 -8.66 -6.82
CA GLY A 177 12.18 -8.44 -5.70
C GLY A 177 13.34 -9.46 -5.60
N TRP A 178 13.26 -10.57 -6.33
CA TRP A 178 14.30 -11.60 -6.44
C TRP A 178 15.09 -11.57 -7.76
N GLY A 179 14.80 -10.67 -8.71
CA GLY A 179 15.47 -10.56 -10.01
C GLY A 179 14.49 -10.66 -11.19
N ASN A 180 14.93 -11.24 -12.30
CA ASN A 180 14.16 -11.30 -13.55
C ASN A 180 13.56 -12.67 -13.86
N GLU A 181 14.04 -13.73 -13.18
CA GLU A 181 13.65 -15.09 -13.48
C GLU A 181 12.23 -15.40 -12.96
N SER A 182 11.35 -15.77 -13.90
CA SER A 182 9.97 -16.17 -13.59
C SER A 182 9.79 -17.67 -13.35
N GLU A 183 10.81 -18.50 -13.69
CA GLU A 183 10.75 -19.95 -13.49
C GLU A 183 10.74 -20.38 -12.00
N TRP A 184 11.17 -19.50 -11.10
CA TRP A 184 11.16 -19.73 -9.65
C TRP A 184 9.95 -19.13 -8.95
N VAL A 185 8.91 -18.70 -9.70
CA VAL A 185 7.79 -17.95 -9.15
C VAL A 185 7.06 -18.70 -8.03
N CYS A 186 6.80 -20.01 -8.18
CA CYS A 186 6.12 -20.80 -7.17
C CYS A 186 6.91 -21.00 -5.86
N ASP A 187 8.24 -20.83 -5.89
CA ASP A 187 9.08 -20.81 -4.68
C ASP A 187 9.05 -19.46 -3.94
N LYS A 188 8.53 -18.42 -4.60
CA LYS A 188 8.67 -17.02 -4.18
C LYS A 188 7.36 -16.31 -3.95
N ALA A 189 6.28 -16.79 -4.57
CA ALA A 189 5.01 -16.07 -4.59
C ALA A 189 3.83 -17.03 -4.78
N ASN A 190 2.70 -16.68 -4.19
CA ASN A 190 1.41 -17.30 -4.48
C ASN A 190 0.82 -16.65 -5.74
N VAL A 191 0.64 -17.45 -6.78
CA VAL A 191 0.16 -17.01 -8.11
C VAL A 191 -0.80 -18.03 -8.69
N LEU A 192 -1.43 -17.73 -9.83
CA LEU A 192 -2.24 -18.73 -10.52
C LEU A 192 -1.38 -19.87 -11.07
N ASP A 193 -1.35 -20.94 -10.36
CA ASP A 193 -0.59 -22.18 -10.59
C ASP A 193 -1.47 -23.34 -11.04
N VAL A 194 -0.94 -24.55 -11.04
CA VAL A 194 -1.69 -25.77 -11.42
C VAL A 194 -2.79 -26.11 -10.41
N SER A 195 -2.58 -25.84 -9.12
CA SER A 195 -3.56 -26.09 -8.05
C SER A 195 -4.72 -25.09 -8.15
N GLY A 196 -4.43 -23.80 -8.34
CA GLY A 196 -5.41 -22.76 -8.56
C GLY A 196 -6.26 -23.04 -9.80
N ARG A 197 -5.62 -23.42 -10.92
CA ARG A 197 -6.33 -23.80 -12.13
C ARG A 197 -7.22 -25.04 -11.94
N ALA A 198 -6.79 -26.04 -11.18
CA ALA A 198 -7.59 -27.22 -10.89
C ALA A 198 -8.87 -26.87 -10.10
N LYS A 199 -8.78 -25.92 -9.16
CA LYS A 199 -9.92 -25.42 -8.39
C LYS A 199 -10.80 -24.47 -9.22
N HIS A 200 -10.21 -23.71 -10.14
CA HIS A 200 -10.89 -22.73 -10.99
C HIS A 200 -10.83 -23.12 -12.48
N PRO A 201 -11.50 -24.20 -12.93
CA PRO A 201 -11.31 -24.79 -14.26
C PRO A 201 -11.75 -23.89 -15.44
N LYS A 202 -12.47 -22.80 -15.17
CA LYS A 202 -12.83 -21.80 -16.17
C LYS A 202 -11.66 -20.89 -16.55
N TRP A 203 -10.61 -20.86 -15.73
CA TRP A 203 -9.40 -20.12 -16.05
C TRP A 203 -8.54 -20.94 -17.00
N ASN A 204 -8.15 -20.34 -18.12
CA ASN A 204 -7.51 -21.02 -19.25
C ASN A 204 -5.98 -20.96 -19.24
N TRP A 205 -5.41 -20.37 -18.20
CA TRP A 205 -3.99 -20.19 -18.05
C TRP A 205 -3.54 -20.46 -16.60
N SER A 206 -2.32 -20.94 -16.42
CA SER A 206 -1.60 -21.00 -15.13
C SER A 206 -0.10 -21.15 -15.41
N VAL A 207 0.77 -20.89 -14.42
CA VAL A 207 2.13 -21.43 -14.44
C VAL A 207 2.08 -22.94 -14.29
N ILE A 208 3.15 -23.61 -14.74
CA ILE A 208 3.22 -25.09 -14.74
C ILE A 208 3.76 -25.66 -13.42
N CYS A 209 4.21 -24.82 -12.48
CA CYS A 209 4.61 -25.23 -11.13
C CYS A 209 3.41 -25.25 -10.17
N ASP A 210 3.63 -25.73 -8.96
CA ASP A 210 2.66 -25.79 -7.88
C ASP A 210 3.25 -25.03 -6.69
N ASP A 211 2.59 -23.97 -6.25
CA ASP A 211 3.00 -23.18 -5.09
C ASP A 211 2.39 -23.68 -3.77
N GLY A 212 1.47 -24.66 -3.87
CA GLY A 212 0.84 -25.35 -2.75
C GLY A 212 -0.49 -24.72 -2.31
N HIS A 213 -0.97 -23.65 -2.95
CA HIS A 213 -2.20 -22.98 -2.57
C HIS A 213 -3.05 -22.60 -3.80
N ALA A 214 -4.31 -23.03 -3.79
CA ALA A 214 -5.23 -22.72 -4.90
C ALA A 214 -5.90 -21.34 -4.79
N ASP A 215 -5.82 -20.71 -3.62
CA ASP A 215 -6.36 -19.39 -3.28
C ASP A 215 -5.30 -18.65 -2.44
N THR A 216 -5.69 -17.80 -1.47
CA THR A 216 -4.71 -17.17 -0.59
C THR A 216 -3.89 -18.17 0.21
N ALA A 217 -2.62 -17.88 0.42
CA ALA A 217 -1.73 -18.62 1.31
C ALA A 217 -1.62 -17.92 2.69
N PRO A 218 -1.35 -18.66 3.78
CA PRO A 218 -0.91 -18.03 5.03
C PRO A 218 0.31 -17.13 4.79
N VAL A 219 0.29 -15.90 5.30
CA VAL A 219 1.37 -14.95 5.07
C VAL A 219 2.73 -15.52 5.50
N GLY A 220 3.76 -15.28 4.70
CA GLY A 220 5.11 -15.80 4.96
C GLY A 220 5.33 -17.25 4.54
N SER A 221 4.45 -17.82 3.73
CA SER A 221 4.62 -19.19 3.18
C SER A 221 5.79 -19.29 2.21
N TYR A 222 6.19 -18.19 1.58
CA TYR A 222 7.25 -18.13 0.58
C TYR A 222 8.52 -17.43 1.12
N LYS A 223 9.57 -17.39 0.29
CA LYS A 223 10.84 -16.76 0.69
C LYS A 223 10.72 -15.23 0.69
N PRO A 224 11.25 -14.53 1.72
CA PRO A 224 11.25 -13.08 1.75
C PRO A 224 12.18 -12.48 0.69
N ASN A 225 11.97 -11.18 0.42
CA ASN A 225 12.95 -10.40 -0.32
C ASN A 225 14.20 -10.11 0.54
N ALA A 226 15.19 -9.41 -0.04
CA ALA A 226 16.47 -9.13 0.62
C ALA A 226 16.35 -8.30 1.92
N TRP A 227 15.23 -7.61 2.13
CA TRP A 227 14.97 -6.84 3.35
C TRP A 227 14.08 -7.56 4.35
N GLY A 228 13.77 -8.84 4.12
CA GLY A 228 12.99 -9.69 5.02
C GLY A 228 11.50 -9.42 4.97
N LEU A 229 10.99 -8.89 3.87
CA LEU A 229 9.57 -8.68 3.61
C LEU A 229 9.03 -9.83 2.76
N TYR A 230 7.88 -10.33 3.12
CA TYR A 230 7.20 -11.46 2.50
C TYR A 230 6.03 -10.97 1.65
N ASP A 231 5.65 -11.78 0.68
CA ASP A 231 4.43 -11.64 -0.11
C ASP A 231 4.31 -10.27 -0.83
N MET A 232 5.47 -9.66 -1.16
CA MET A 232 5.54 -8.42 -1.94
C MET A 232 5.23 -8.65 -3.44
N SER A 233 4.94 -9.89 -3.83
CA SER A 233 4.52 -10.32 -5.17
C SER A 233 3.57 -11.48 -5.00
N GLY A 234 2.34 -11.38 -5.52
CA GLY A 234 1.30 -12.40 -5.39
C GLY A 234 0.57 -12.35 -4.05
N ASN A 235 -0.13 -13.41 -3.69
CA ASN A 235 -1.04 -13.59 -2.57
C ASN A 235 -2.24 -12.65 -2.66
N VAL A 236 -2.15 -11.39 -2.20
CA VAL A 236 -3.20 -10.40 -2.41
C VAL A 236 -2.65 -9.08 -2.92
N TRP A 237 -3.41 -8.36 -3.74
CA TRP A 237 -3.20 -6.96 -4.03
C TRP A 237 -3.28 -6.14 -2.75
N GLU A 238 -2.50 -5.08 -2.66
CA GLU A 238 -2.38 -4.29 -1.46
C GLU A 238 -2.72 -2.83 -1.70
N TRP A 239 -3.70 -2.32 -0.95
CA TRP A 239 -4.05 -0.91 -0.94
C TRP A 239 -2.88 -0.02 -0.55
N THR A 240 -2.72 1.09 -1.27
CA THR A 240 -1.78 2.18 -0.91
C THR A 240 -2.54 3.47 -0.59
N GLU A 241 -1.80 4.47 -0.13
CA GLU A 241 -2.37 5.78 0.22
C GLU A 241 -2.68 6.63 -1.02
N ASP A 242 -2.03 6.35 -2.16
CA ASP A 242 -2.03 7.21 -3.34
C ASP A 242 -3.34 7.15 -4.11
N CYS A 243 -3.77 8.31 -4.63
CA CYS A 243 -4.81 8.41 -5.63
C CYS A 243 -4.32 7.82 -6.95
N TRP A 244 -5.25 7.27 -7.74
CA TRP A 244 -4.90 6.80 -9.07
C TRP A 244 -4.55 7.94 -10.03
N HIS A 245 -3.46 7.76 -10.77
CA HIS A 245 -3.03 8.58 -11.90
C HIS A 245 -2.72 7.66 -13.07
N PRO A 246 -3.05 8.05 -14.32
CA PRO A 246 -2.92 7.18 -15.48
C PRO A 246 -1.47 6.81 -15.82
N ASP A 247 -0.51 7.61 -15.36
CA ASP A 247 0.93 7.37 -15.49
C ASP A 247 1.71 8.15 -14.41
N TYR A 248 3.06 8.17 -14.47
CA TYR A 248 3.91 8.88 -13.51
C TYR A 248 4.34 10.29 -13.96
N THR A 249 3.70 10.86 -14.98
CA THR A 249 3.96 12.24 -15.39
C THR A 249 3.54 13.20 -14.27
N GLY A 250 4.48 14.03 -13.79
CA GLY A 250 4.22 14.94 -12.67
C GLY A 250 4.25 14.34 -11.26
N ALA A 251 4.50 13.02 -11.14
CA ALA A 251 4.54 12.36 -9.83
C ALA A 251 5.63 12.91 -8.90
N PRO A 252 5.41 12.97 -7.56
CA PRO A 252 6.39 13.49 -6.61
C PRO A 252 7.72 12.74 -6.66
N ALA A 253 8.85 13.45 -6.70
CA ALA A 253 10.20 12.85 -6.65
C ALA A 253 10.59 12.32 -5.25
N THR A 254 9.67 12.32 -4.31
CA THR A 254 9.83 11.82 -2.93
C THR A 254 8.82 10.71 -2.64
N SER A 255 8.96 10.05 -1.49
CA SER A 255 7.99 9.07 -1.00
C SER A 255 6.72 9.69 -0.38
N ALA A 256 6.40 10.95 -0.68
CA ALA A 256 5.11 11.50 -0.31
C ALA A 256 3.98 10.84 -1.12
N ALA A 257 2.84 10.60 -0.49
CA ALA A 257 1.68 10.10 -1.20
C ALA A 257 1.20 11.13 -2.25
N TRP A 258 0.87 10.66 -3.43
CA TRP A 258 0.32 11.47 -4.50
C TRP A 258 -1.20 11.54 -4.37
N LEU A 259 -1.68 12.48 -3.55
CA LEU A 259 -3.09 12.57 -3.15
C LEU A 259 -3.92 13.47 -4.06
N GLU A 260 -3.34 14.57 -4.51
CA GLU A 260 -3.99 15.53 -5.37
C GLU A 260 -3.04 15.81 -6.53
N ALA A 261 -3.41 15.35 -7.67
CA ALA A 261 -2.84 15.87 -8.87
C ALA A 261 -3.95 16.59 -9.62
N ASP A 262 -3.59 17.52 -10.46
CA ASP A 262 -4.52 18.25 -11.32
C ASP A 262 -5.41 17.30 -12.15
N GLU A 263 -4.98 16.03 -12.31
CA GLU A 263 -5.69 14.98 -13.04
C GLU A 263 -5.91 13.68 -12.22
N GLY A 264 -5.61 13.71 -10.90
CA GLY A 264 -5.73 12.52 -10.04
C GLY A 264 -7.15 12.24 -9.59
N GLU A 265 -7.56 10.98 -9.69
CA GLU A 265 -8.86 10.49 -9.22
C GLU A 265 -8.75 9.91 -7.81
N CYS A 266 -9.10 10.69 -6.78
CA CYS A 266 -9.10 10.21 -5.41
C CYS A 266 -10.29 9.32 -5.03
N THR A 267 -11.23 9.11 -5.92
CA THR A 267 -12.28 8.08 -5.81
C THR A 267 -11.74 6.68 -6.10
N ARG A 268 -10.56 6.59 -6.72
CA ARG A 268 -9.81 5.35 -6.94
C ARG A 268 -8.46 5.45 -6.24
N ARG A 269 -8.03 4.34 -5.63
CA ARG A 269 -6.73 4.23 -4.96
C ARG A 269 -5.88 3.17 -5.63
N VAL A 270 -4.57 3.44 -5.64
CA VAL A 270 -3.60 2.49 -6.19
C VAL A 270 -3.53 1.25 -5.32
N ASN A 271 -3.49 0.08 -5.95
CA ASN A 271 -3.10 -1.18 -5.34
C ASN A 271 -1.91 -1.81 -6.06
N ARG A 272 -1.16 -2.63 -5.33
CA ARG A 272 0.15 -3.13 -5.76
C ARG A 272 0.30 -4.61 -5.42
N GLY A 273 1.25 -5.30 -6.06
CA GLY A 273 1.70 -6.64 -5.73
C GLY A 273 1.13 -7.76 -6.57
N GLY A 274 -0.08 -7.61 -7.07
CA GLY A 274 -0.81 -8.72 -7.67
C GLY A 274 -1.36 -9.69 -6.62
N GLY A 275 -2.15 -10.67 -7.04
CA GLY A 275 -2.76 -11.64 -6.14
C GLY A 275 -2.64 -13.08 -6.63
N TRP A 276 -3.11 -14.02 -5.82
CA TRP A 276 -3.07 -15.48 -6.03
C TRP A 276 -3.64 -15.94 -7.39
N GLY A 277 -4.62 -15.23 -7.94
CA GLY A 277 -5.21 -15.53 -9.25
C GLY A 277 -4.49 -14.90 -10.43
N ASN A 278 -3.32 -14.30 -10.24
CA ASN A 278 -2.66 -13.51 -11.27
C ASN A 278 -1.50 -14.22 -11.96
N HIS A 279 -1.26 -13.78 -13.20
CA HIS A 279 -0.10 -14.15 -14.01
C HIS A 279 1.18 -13.48 -13.48
N PRO A 280 2.38 -14.10 -13.59
CA PRO A 280 3.66 -13.46 -13.22
C PRO A 280 3.90 -12.06 -13.80
N ARG A 281 3.30 -11.72 -14.94
CA ARG A 281 3.39 -10.35 -15.50
C ARG A 281 2.77 -9.28 -14.59
N THR A 282 1.78 -9.64 -13.77
CA THR A 282 1.03 -8.70 -12.92
C THR A 282 1.50 -8.68 -11.49
N ILE A 283 2.45 -9.56 -11.10
CA ILE A 283 3.08 -9.54 -9.77
C ILE A 283 4.47 -8.90 -9.78
N ARG A 284 4.85 -8.19 -10.87
CA ARG A 284 6.12 -7.44 -10.94
C ARG A 284 6.13 -6.29 -9.94
N THR A 285 7.29 -5.93 -9.46
CA THR A 285 7.45 -4.83 -8.49
C THR A 285 6.91 -3.49 -9.01
N SER A 286 6.94 -3.24 -10.32
CA SER A 286 6.45 -2.02 -10.95
C SER A 286 4.95 -2.05 -11.29
N THR A 287 4.32 -3.23 -11.31
CA THR A 287 2.90 -3.34 -11.67
C THR A 287 2.02 -2.58 -10.69
N ARG A 288 1.10 -1.82 -11.24
CA ARG A 288 0.12 -1.04 -10.50
C ARG A 288 -1.27 -1.24 -11.10
N ASP A 289 -2.25 -1.20 -10.24
CA ASP A 289 -3.67 -1.19 -10.60
C ASP A 289 -4.42 -0.24 -9.66
N ALA A 290 -5.70 -0.05 -9.87
CA ALA A 290 -6.49 0.80 -8.99
C ALA A 290 -7.96 0.39 -8.99
N ASP A 291 -8.52 0.42 -7.79
CA ASP A 291 -9.92 0.17 -7.53
C ASP A 291 -10.59 1.36 -6.84
N SER A 292 -11.93 1.40 -6.92
CA SER A 292 -12.73 2.36 -6.16
C SER A 292 -12.49 2.19 -4.65
N VAL A 293 -12.53 3.27 -3.90
CA VAL A 293 -12.29 3.28 -2.44
C VAL A 293 -13.22 2.36 -1.64
N ASP A 294 -14.34 1.96 -2.21
CA ASP A 294 -15.35 1.06 -1.64
C ASP A 294 -15.30 -0.36 -2.23
N SER A 295 -14.42 -0.61 -3.21
CA SER A 295 -14.23 -1.94 -3.79
C SER A 295 -13.73 -2.94 -2.76
N VAL A 296 -14.19 -4.18 -2.89
CA VAL A 296 -13.74 -5.32 -2.09
C VAL A 296 -13.48 -6.51 -3.01
N GLY A 297 -12.36 -7.18 -2.85
CA GLY A 297 -11.93 -8.31 -3.68
C GLY A 297 -11.52 -9.52 -2.87
N ASP A 298 -11.55 -10.70 -3.50
CA ASP A 298 -11.08 -11.96 -2.94
C ASP A 298 -9.55 -12.13 -3.00
N ALA A 299 -8.89 -11.20 -3.66
CA ALA A 299 -7.44 -11.07 -3.76
C ALA A 299 -6.99 -9.63 -3.45
N LEU A 300 -7.72 -8.89 -2.59
CA LEU A 300 -7.44 -7.50 -2.25
C LEU A 300 -7.45 -7.31 -0.74
N GLY A 301 -6.28 -6.96 -0.22
CA GLY A 301 -5.99 -6.69 1.18
C GLY A 301 -5.08 -5.49 1.32
N PHE A 302 -4.20 -5.47 2.33
CA PHE A 302 -3.27 -4.37 2.56
C PHE A 302 -2.16 -4.74 3.54
N ARG A 303 -1.10 -3.96 3.56
CA ARG A 303 -0.11 -3.91 4.63
C ARG A 303 -0.03 -2.51 5.24
N VAL A 304 0.68 -2.36 6.35
CA VAL A 304 0.75 -1.08 7.06
C VAL A 304 2.17 -0.56 7.17
N VAL A 305 2.27 0.77 7.24
CA VAL A 305 3.50 1.52 7.51
C VAL A 305 3.34 2.24 8.84
N ARG A 306 4.43 2.25 9.62
CA ARG A 306 4.57 3.09 10.79
C ARG A 306 5.52 4.25 10.46
N SER A 307 5.02 5.47 10.60
CA SER A 307 5.84 6.68 10.45
C SER A 307 6.89 6.77 11.55
N PRO A 308 8.02 7.42 11.30
CA PRO A 308 9.06 7.68 12.30
C PRO A 308 8.55 8.35 13.57
#